data_61e5e0e082530cbd1bf1730b9daa4673
#
_entry.id   61e5e0e082530cbd1bf1730b9daa4673
#
_cell.length_a   1.000
_cell.length_b   1.000
_cell.length_c   1.000
_cell.angle_alpha   90.00
_cell.angle_beta   90.00
_cell.angle_gamma   90.00
#
_symmetry.space_group_name_H-M   'P 1'
#
loop_
_entity.id
_entity.type
_entity.pdbx_description
1 polymer ?
#
loop_
_entity_poly.entity_id
_entity_poly.type
_entity_poly.pdbx_seq_one_letter_code
_entity_poly.pdbx_strand_id
1 'polypeptide(L)'
;MSGQHTKEISDCRFASADLQYNSDKSKIYNQKSKIIIMSYSEKVIGHYQNPKNVGTLDKSAKNVGTGLVGAPECGDVMRLQIEVDDATGMITDAKFKTFGCGSAIASSSLATEWLKGKSVDEALTIDNMDIVEELNLPPVKIHCSVLAEDAIKAAINDYRVKNGKEAIKFEESVVH
;
A
#
# COMPACT_ATOMS: atom_id res chain seq x y z
N MET A 1 -36.95 -39.07 -57.66
CA MET A 1 -37.78 -39.18 -56.48
C MET A 1 -36.85 -39.13 -55.29
N SER A 2 -36.93 -38.07 -54.68
CA SER A 2 -36.05 -37.45 -53.67
C SER A 2 -36.24 -38.09 -52.31
N GLY A 3 -35.14 -38.47 -51.64
CA GLY A 3 -35.09 -38.82 -50.24
C GLY A 3 -34.10 -37.89 -49.53
N GLN A 4 -34.60 -36.91 -48.79
CA GLN A 4 -33.79 -36.05 -47.93
C GLN A 4 -33.42 -36.81 -46.68
N HIS A 5 -32.10 -36.96 -46.47
CA HIS A 5 -31.52 -37.41 -45.18
C HIS A 5 -31.27 -36.20 -44.31
N THR A 6 -32.10 -36.01 -43.31
CA THR A 6 -31.82 -35.10 -42.20
C THR A 6 -30.82 -35.75 -41.27
N LYS A 7 -29.60 -35.22 -41.23
CA LYS A 7 -28.64 -35.50 -40.16
C LYS A 7 -29.03 -34.70 -38.93
N GLU A 8 -29.55 -35.34 -37.94
CA GLU A 8 -29.57 -34.81 -36.56
C GLU A 8 -28.14 -34.84 -36.04
N ILE A 9 -27.60 -33.66 -35.80
CA ILE A 9 -26.32 -33.48 -35.14
C ILE A 9 -26.61 -33.48 -33.65
N SER A 10 -26.17 -34.52 -32.99
CA SER A 10 -26.19 -34.65 -31.50
C SER A 10 -25.05 -33.82 -30.91
N ASP A 11 -25.29 -32.51 -30.74
CA ASP A 11 -24.36 -31.58 -30.12
C ASP A 11 -24.77 -31.20 -28.66
N CYS A 12 -24.97 -32.21 -27.82
CA CYS A 12 -25.27 -31.94 -26.41
C CYS A 12 -24.16 -32.36 -25.40
N ARG A 13 -22.99 -32.80 -25.88
CA ARG A 13 -21.90 -33.23 -24.97
C ARG A 13 -20.83 -32.15 -24.67
N PHE A 14 -20.74 -31.11 -25.51
CA PHE A 14 -19.74 -30.05 -25.28
C PHE A 14 -20.18 -28.99 -24.25
N ALA A 15 -21.46 -28.68 -24.17
CA ALA A 15 -21.96 -27.64 -23.29
C ALA A 15 -21.82 -27.98 -21.78
N SER A 16 -21.84 -29.28 -21.42
CA SER A 16 -21.71 -29.69 -20.01
C SER A 16 -20.27 -29.65 -19.48
N ALA A 17 -19.28 -29.93 -20.33
CA ALA A 17 -17.87 -29.90 -19.97
C ALA A 17 -17.35 -28.46 -19.77
N ASP A 18 -17.80 -27.53 -20.61
CA ASP A 18 -17.43 -26.11 -20.50
C ASP A 18 -18.06 -25.42 -19.28
N LEU A 19 -19.29 -25.80 -18.92
CA LEU A 19 -19.94 -25.32 -17.68
C LEU A 19 -19.25 -25.86 -16.43
N GLN A 20 -18.82 -27.13 -16.45
CA GLN A 20 -18.09 -27.74 -15.32
C GLN A 20 -16.69 -27.12 -15.18
N TYR A 21 -15.98 -26.89 -16.30
CA TYR A 21 -14.66 -26.26 -16.30
C TYR A 21 -14.69 -24.83 -15.77
N ASN A 22 -15.70 -24.03 -16.14
CA ASN A 22 -15.86 -22.67 -15.64
C ASN A 22 -16.29 -22.64 -14.16
N SER A 23 -17.11 -23.59 -13.71
CA SER A 23 -17.48 -23.76 -12.31
C SER A 23 -16.27 -24.10 -11.45
N ASP A 24 -15.37 -24.97 -11.91
CA ASP A 24 -14.17 -25.35 -11.17
C ASP A 24 -13.14 -24.22 -11.12
N LYS A 25 -12.97 -23.46 -12.20
CA LYS A 25 -12.14 -22.25 -12.17
C LYS A 25 -12.63 -21.21 -11.16
N SER A 26 -13.92 -20.97 -11.06
CA SER A 26 -14.49 -20.04 -10.10
C SER A 26 -14.29 -20.51 -8.66
N LYS A 27 -14.39 -21.83 -8.41
CA LYS A 27 -14.10 -22.41 -7.10
C LYS A 27 -12.63 -22.29 -6.71
N ILE A 28 -11.71 -22.55 -7.65
CA ILE A 28 -10.27 -22.42 -7.44
C ILE A 28 -9.89 -20.95 -7.21
N TYR A 29 -10.49 -20.01 -7.95
CA TYR A 29 -10.27 -18.58 -7.76
C TYR A 29 -10.78 -18.12 -6.39
N ASN A 30 -11.98 -18.55 -5.98
CA ASN A 30 -12.53 -18.22 -4.67
C ASN A 30 -11.75 -18.86 -3.52
N GLN A 31 -11.19 -20.08 -3.69
CA GLN A 31 -10.32 -20.69 -2.69
C GLN A 31 -8.97 -19.96 -2.60
N LYS A 32 -8.35 -19.55 -3.72
CA LYS A 32 -7.11 -18.78 -3.70
C LYS A 32 -7.30 -17.41 -3.05
N SER A 33 -8.38 -16.71 -3.36
CA SER A 33 -8.71 -15.43 -2.70
C SER A 33 -8.98 -15.60 -1.22
N LYS A 34 -9.63 -16.70 -0.80
CA LYS A 34 -9.88 -17.00 0.61
C LYS A 34 -8.59 -17.35 1.37
N ILE A 35 -7.63 -18.03 0.73
CA ILE A 35 -6.31 -18.32 1.31
C ILE A 35 -5.49 -17.03 1.46
N ILE A 36 -5.53 -16.11 0.50
CA ILE A 36 -4.85 -14.82 0.58
C ILE A 36 -5.46 -13.95 1.70
N ILE A 37 -6.77 -13.95 1.84
CA ILE A 37 -7.48 -13.23 2.90
C ILE A 37 -7.13 -13.79 4.29
N MET A 38 -6.89 -15.11 4.43
CA MET A 38 -6.47 -15.72 5.69
C MET A 38 -5.02 -15.40 6.09
N SER A 39 -4.20 -14.84 5.18
CA SER A 39 -2.80 -14.49 5.44
C SER A 39 -2.62 -13.05 5.93
N TYR A 40 -3.61 -12.19 5.75
CA TYR A 40 -3.58 -10.78 6.17
C TYR A 40 -4.62 -10.51 7.23
N SER A 41 -4.29 -9.62 8.18
CA SER A 41 -5.24 -9.14 9.17
C SER A 41 -6.39 -8.36 8.52
N GLU A 42 -7.53 -8.29 9.21
CA GLU A 42 -8.65 -7.47 8.77
C GLU A 42 -8.26 -5.98 8.65
N LYS A 43 -7.29 -5.52 9.45
CA LYS A 43 -6.76 -4.16 9.38
C LYS A 43 -6.02 -3.90 8.06
N VAL A 44 -5.16 -4.83 7.63
CA VAL A 44 -4.49 -4.73 6.32
C VAL A 44 -5.51 -4.70 5.19
N ILE A 45 -6.50 -5.58 5.24
CA ILE A 45 -7.55 -5.64 4.22
C ILE A 45 -8.36 -4.33 4.19
N GLY A 46 -8.72 -3.80 5.37
CA GLY A 46 -9.45 -2.53 5.49
C GLY A 46 -8.69 -1.35 4.89
N HIS A 47 -7.40 -1.20 5.23
CA HIS A 47 -6.55 -0.14 4.68
C HIS A 47 -6.25 -0.33 3.19
N TYR A 48 -6.18 -1.56 2.70
CA TYR A 48 -5.99 -1.85 1.28
C TYR A 48 -7.24 -1.54 0.45
N GLN A 49 -8.42 -1.93 0.95
CA GLN A 49 -9.69 -1.70 0.23
C GLN A 49 -10.15 -0.24 0.26
N ASN A 50 -9.91 0.44 1.38
CA ASN A 50 -10.29 1.83 1.60
C ASN A 50 -9.09 2.64 2.14
N PRO A 51 -8.03 2.83 1.35
CA PRO A 51 -6.84 3.51 1.81
C PRO A 51 -7.15 4.98 2.14
N LYS A 52 -6.73 5.40 3.32
CA LYS A 52 -6.91 6.78 3.79
C LYS A 52 -5.82 7.68 3.22
N ASN A 53 -6.18 8.95 2.99
CA ASN A 53 -5.20 9.97 2.63
C ASN A 53 -4.44 9.74 1.31
N VAL A 54 -5.00 8.98 0.37
CA VAL A 54 -4.43 8.85 -0.97
C VAL A 54 -4.51 10.19 -1.70
N GLY A 55 -3.40 10.65 -2.25
CA GLY A 55 -3.40 11.92 -2.99
C GLY A 55 -2.03 12.56 -3.10
N THR A 56 -2.05 13.86 -3.33
CA THR A 56 -0.83 14.69 -3.43
C THR A 56 -1.10 16.06 -2.85
N LEU A 57 -0.06 16.64 -2.22
CA LEU A 57 0.03 18.03 -1.80
C LEU A 57 0.90 18.82 -2.80
N ASP A 58 0.86 20.13 -2.71
CA ASP A 58 1.72 20.98 -3.55
C ASP A 58 3.18 20.86 -3.11
N LYS A 59 3.97 20.19 -3.94
CA LYS A 59 5.41 19.96 -3.69
C LYS A 59 6.22 21.26 -3.60
N SER A 60 5.74 22.35 -4.20
CA SER A 60 6.46 23.65 -4.25
C SER A 60 6.24 24.48 -2.98
N ALA A 61 5.24 24.17 -2.18
CA ALA A 61 4.96 24.86 -0.93
C ALA A 61 6.06 24.61 0.11
N LYS A 62 6.49 25.66 0.81
CA LYS A 62 7.56 25.59 1.82
C LYS A 62 7.16 24.76 3.05
N ASN A 63 5.88 24.79 3.38
CA ASN A 63 5.30 24.01 4.49
C ASN A 63 5.04 22.54 4.13
N VAL A 64 5.31 22.11 2.89
CA VAL A 64 5.14 20.73 2.45
C VAL A 64 6.47 20.01 2.33
N GLY A 65 6.64 18.96 3.11
CA GLY A 65 7.74 18.02 2.97
C GLY A 65 7.36 16.84 2.09
N THR A 66 8.27 16.37 1.25
CA THR A 66 8.07 15.25 0.33
C THR A 66 9.16 14.21 0.50
N GLY A 67 8.79 12.99 0.87
CA GLY A 67 9.64 11.81 0.86
C GLY A 67 9.30 10.91 -0.33
N LEU A 68 10.32 10.46 -1.05
CA LEU A 68 10.20 9.45 -2.10
C LEU A 68 11.21 8.35 -1.81
N VAL A 69 10.74 7.17 -1.56
CA VAL A 69 11.55 6.00 -1.19
C VAL A 69 11.14 4.79 -2.01
N GLY A 70 12.07 3.86 -2.16
CA GLY A 70 11.85 2.61 -2.88
C GLY A 70 12.45 1.44 -2.13
N ALA A 71 11.80 0.28 -2.20
CA ALA A 71 12.30 -0.99 -1.70
C ALA A 71 12.70 -1.86 -2.89
N PRO A 72 14.00 -1.95 -3.23
CA PRO A 72 14.47 -2.71 -4.39
C PRO A 72 14.08 -4.18 -4.36
N GLU A 73 13.97 -4.77 -3.16
CA GLU A 73 13.69 -6.19 -2.93
C GLU A 73 12.31 -6.61 -3.45
N CYS A 74 11.32 -5.70 -3.40
CA CYS A 74 9.96 -5.98 -3.85
C CYS A 74 9.51 -5.07 -5.00
N GLY A 75 10.33 -4.10 -5.41
CA GLY A 75 9.97 -3.11 -6.44
C GLY A 75 8.88 -2.12 -6.00
N ASP A 76 8.61 -2.03 -4.70
CA ASP A 76 7.65 -1.09 -4.14
C ASP A 76 8.25 0.32 -4.10
N VAL A 77 7.45 1.32 -4.42
CA VAL A 77 7.82 2.74 -4.35
C VAL A 77 6.74 3.51 -3.62
N MET A 78 7.15 4.34 -2.66
CA MET A 78 6.26 5.19 -1.88
C MET A 78 6.67 6.64 -1.97
N ARG A 79 5.70 7.51 -2.25
CA ARG A 79 5.80 8.95 -2.06
C ARG A 79 4.89 9.35 -0.93
N LEU A 80 5.46 9.91 0.13
CA LEU A 80 4.76 10.51 1.25
C LEU A 80 4.94 12.02 1.22
N GLN A 81 3.88 12.76 1.48
CA GLN A 81 3.90 14.21 1.62
C GLN A 81 3.22 14.59 2.93
N ILE A 82 3.85 15.49 3.65
CA ILE A 82 3.33 16.05 4.90
C ILE A 82 3.18 17.56 4.75
N GLU A 83 2.10 18.10 5.27
CA GLU A 83 1.91 19.54 5.40
C GLU A 83 2.05 19.90 6.88
N VAL A 84 2.93 20.85 7.16
CA VAL A 84 3.25 21.28 8.53
C VAL A 84 2.79 22.72 8.72
N ASP A 85 2.14 23.00 9.83
CA ASP A 85 1.82 24.36 10.26
C ASP A 85 3.08 25.00 10.83
N ASP A 86 3.59 26.05 10.18
CA ASP A 86 4.81 26.75 10.57
C ASP A 86 4.72 27.42 11.95
N ALA A 87 3.50 27.73 12.43
CA ALA A 87 3.30 28.37 13.73
C ALA A 87 3.38 27.37 14.90
N THR A 88 2.88 26.15 14.70
CA THR A 88 2.77 25.14 15.76
C THR A 88 3.78 24.00 15.60
N GLY A 89 4.33 23.80 14.39
CA GLY A 89 5.16 22.64 14.07
C GLY A 89 4.39 21.33 13.96
N MET A 90 3.06 21.39 13.90
CA MET A 90 2.17 20.24 13.84
C MET A 90 1.90 19.85 12.38
N ILE A 91 1.80 18.56 12.12
CA ILE A 91 1.42 18.02 10.82
C ILE A 91 -0.10 18.14 10.67
N THR A 92 -0.55 19.02 9.79
CA THR A 92 -1.96 19.29 9.53
C THR A 92 -2.58 18.34 8.54
N ASP A 93 -1.83 17.95 7.51
CA ASP A 93 -2.26 16.95 6.53
C ASP A 93 -1.09 16.06 6.11
N ALA A 94 -1.42 14.84 5.71
CA ALA A 94 -0.48 13.88 5.14
C ALA A 94 -1.14 13.15 3.99
N LYS A 95 -0.44 13.02 2.86
CA LYS A 95 -0.91 12.33 1.66
C LYS A 95 0.14 11.36 1.16
N PHE A 96 -0.32 10.28 0.55
CA PHE A 96 0.60 9.33 -0.05
C PHE A 96 0.16 8.86 -1.43
N LYS A 97 1.14 8.39 -2.20
CA LYS A 97 0.96 7.54 -3.38
C LYS A 97 1.97 6.41 -3.31
N THR A 98 1.48 5.19 -3.34
CA THR A 98 2.31 3.98 -3.31
C THR A 98 2.04 3.15 -4.55
N PHE A 99 3.12 2.71 -5.17
CA PHE A 99 3.10 1.67 -6.19
C PHE A 99 3.76 0.44 -5.58
N GLY A 100 2.97 -0.59 -5.31
CA GLY A 100 3.47 -1.76 -4.59
C GLY A 100 2.38 -2.74 -4.17
N CYS A 101 2.75 -3.64 -3.27
CA CYS A 101 1.87 -4.68 -2.78
C CYS A 101 0.79 -4.13 -1.81
N GLY A 102 -0.21 -4.96 -1.49
CA GLY A 102 -1.29 -4.58 -0.58
C GLY A 102 -0.82 -4.18 0.82
N SER A 103 0.25 -4.81 1.32
CA SER A 103 0.86 -4.44 2.61
C SER A 103 1.51 -3.06 2.55
N ALA A 104 2.19 -2.71 1.44
CA ALA A 104 2.78 -1.38 1.26
C ALA A 104 1.71 -0.29 1.23
N ILE A 105 0.58 -0.54 0.57
CA ILE A 105 -0.57 0.38 0.56
C ILE A 105 -1.16 0.53 1.97
N ALA A 106 -1.33 -0.58 2.69
CA ALA A 106 -1.87 -0.57 4.04
C ALA A 106 -0.95 0.16 5.03
N SER A 107 0.36 -0.10 4.99
CA SER A 107 1.36 0.59 5.83
C SER A 107 1.41 2.08 5.53
N SER A 108 1.35 2.47 4.25
CA SER A 108 1.29 3.88 3.84
C SER A 108 0.02 4.59 4.35
N SER A 109 -1.12 3.92 4.24
CA SER A 109 -2.40 4.43 4.71
C SER A 109 -2.39 4.67 6.23
N LEU A 110 -1.95 3.67 7.01
CA LEU A 110 -1.85 3.76 8.46
C LEU A 110 -0.86 4.87 8.88
N ALA A 111 0.33 4.90 8.28
CA ALA A 111 1.35 5.90 8.58
C ALA A 111 0.80 7.33 8.41
N THR A 112 0.04 7.61 7.35
CA THR A 112 -0.55 8.94 7.15
C THR A 112 -1.64 9.28 8.15
N GLU A 113 -2.37 8.30 8.70
CA GLU A 113 -3.33 8.55 9.79
C GLU A 113 -2.61 8.93 11.07
N TRP A 114 -1.51 8.24 11.38
CA TRP A 114 -0.74 8.50 12.60
C TRP A 114 0.03 9.82 12.56
N LEU A 115 0.41 10.29 11.38
CA LEU A 115 1.12 11.55 11.20
C LEU A 115 0.25 12.78 11.49
N LYS A 116 -1.03 12.72 11.16
CA LYS A 116 -1.92 13.87 11.35
C LYS A 116 -2.11 14.21 12.81
N GLY A 117 -1.89 15.47 13.15
CA GLY A 117 -2.02 15.99 14.51
C GLY A 117 -0.82 15.70 15.42
N LYS A 118 0.26 15.08 14.89
CA LYS A 118 1.54 14.97 15.62
C LYS A 118 2.47 16.12 15.26
N SER A 119 3.39 16.43 16.15
CA SER A 119 4.51 17.31 15.84
C SER A 119 5.53 16.59 14.94
N VAL A 120 6.35 17.36 14.24
CA VAL A 120 7.42 16.81 13.39
C VAL A 120 8.37 15.91 14.19
N ASP A 121 8.66 16.26 15.44
CA ASP A 121 9.56 15.50 16.30
C ASP A 121 8.90 14.20 16.81
N GLU A 122 7.61 14.23 17.15
CA GLU A 122 6.85 13.01 17.48
C GLU A 122 6.67 12.08 16.28
N ALA A 123 6.56 12.63 15.08
CA ALA A 123 6.46 11.82 13.86
C ALA A 123 7.74 11.00 13.59
N LEU A 124 8.90 11.48 14.04
CA LEU A 124 10.16 10.76 13.94
C LEU A 124 10.29 9.57 14.91
N THR A 125 9.45 9.48 15.92
CA THR A 125 9.43 8.35 16.86
C THR A 125 8.58 7.19 16.39
N ILE A 126 7.90 7.33 15.26
CA ILE A 126 7.13 6.23 14.66
C ILE A 126 8.11 5.19 14.11
N ASP A 127 8.10 4.02 14.69
CA ASP A 127 8.95 2.89 14.30
C ASP A 127 8.20 1.96 13.34
N ASN A 128 8.97 1.27 12.48
CA ASN A 128 8.42 0.26 11.59
C ASN A 128 7.73 -0.88 12.35
N MET A 129 8.23 -1.23 13.54
CA MET A 129 7.64 -2.30 14.36
C MET A 129 6.26 -1.94 14.89
N ASP A 130 6.00 -0.68 15.21
CA ASP A 130 4.67 -0.21 15.59
C ASP A 130 3.66 -0.46 14.47
N ILE A 131 4.08 -0.21 13.21
CA ILE A 131 3.26 -0.48 12.01
C ILE A 131 3.04 -1.99 11.82
N VAL A 132 4.09 -2.80 12.05
CA VAL A 132 4.01 -4.28 11.99
C VAL A 132 3.00 -4.80 12.99
N GLU A 133 3.07 -4.35 14.24
CA GLU A 133 2.19 -4.80 15.32
C GLU A 133 0.75 -4.36 15.07
N GLU A 134 0.52 -3.09 14.72
CA GLU A 134 -0.82 -2.57 14.47
C GLU A 134 -1.52 -3.28 13.31
N LEU A 135 -0.81 -3.51 12.21
CA LEU A 135 -1.34 -4.20 11.04
C LEU A 135 -1.27 -5.72 11.16
N ASN A 136 -0.55 -6.24 12.17
CA ASN A 136 -0.23 -7.66 12.30
C ASN A 136 0.34 -8.22 10.98
N LEU A 137 1.40 -7.57 10.50
CA LEU A 137 2.04 -7.95 9.25
C LEU A 137 2.80 -9.27 9.40
N PRO A 138 2.72 -10.17 8.42
CA PRO A 138 3.53 -11.37 8.43
C PRO A 138 5.02 -11.03 8.27
N PRO A 139 5.96 -11.84 8.84
CA PRO A 139 7.41 -11.57 8.81
C PRO A 139 7.97 -11.26 7.41
N VAL A 140 7.43 -11.90 6.38
CA VAL A 140 7.83 -11.69 4.98
C VAL A 140 7.41 -10.33 4.41
N LYS A 141 6.68 -9.51 5.17
CA LYS A 141 6.15 -8.19 4.76
C LYS A 141 6.64 -7.05 5.65
N ILE A 142 7.58 -7.30 6.55
CA ILE A 142 8.17 -6.27 7.42
C ILE A 142 8.81 -5.15 6.58
N HIS A 143 9.43 -5.46 5.44
CA HIS A 143 10.01 -4.44 4.54
C HIS A 143 9.00 -3.36 4.08
N CYS A 144 7.70 -3.67 4.06
CA CYS A 144 6.67 -2.67 3.72
C CYS A 144 6.48 -1.63 4.84
N SER A 145 6.70 -2.00 6.10
CA SER A 145 6.67 -1.04 7.22
C SER A 145 7.93 -0.20 7.28
N VAL A 146 9.11 -0.79 6.99
CA VAL A 146 10.37 -0.05 6.86
C VAL A 146 10.27 1.02 5.77
N LEU A 147 9.68 0.67 4.61
CA LEU A 147 9.44 1.62 3.52
C LEU A 147 8.58 2.82 3.99
N ALA A 148 7.58 2.58 4.83
CA ALA A 148 6.74 3.65 5.38
C ALA A 148 7.50 4.54 6.37
N GLU A 149 8.31 3.95 7.25
CA GLU A 149 9.18 4.67 8.18
C GLU A 149 10.19 5.54 7.43
N ASP A 150 10.89 5.00 6.44
CA ASP A 150 11.84 5.73 5.63
C ASP A 150 11.18 6.90 4.86
N ALA A 151 9.96 6.70 4.38
CA ALA A 151 9.19 7.76 3.73
C ALA A 151 8.83 8.90 4.68
N ILE A 152 8.50 8.60 5.95
CA ILE A 152 8.26 9.60 7.00
C ILE A 152 9.53 10.43 7.23
N LYS A 153 10.65 9.75 7.47
CA LYS A 153 11.96 10.39 7.70
C LYS A 153 12.37 11.27 6.53
N ALA A 154 12.22 10.77 5.29
CA ALA A 154 12.55 11.52 4.08
C ALA A 154 11.66 12.76 3.90
N ALA A 155 10.35 12.66 4.18
CA ALA A 155 9.42 13.78 4.07
C ALA A 155 9.73 14.87 5.11
N ILE A 156 10.02 14.49 6.35
CA ILE A 156 10.42 15.42 7.41
C ILE A 156 11.73 16.09 7.06
N ASN A 157 12.68 15.35 6.51
CA ASN A 157 13.98 15.89 6.13
C ASN A 157 13.87 16.93 5.01
N ASP A 158 13.06 16.67 3.97
CA ASP A 158 12.78 17.63 2.90
C ASP A 158 12.13 18.92 3.45
N TYR A 159 11.15 18.80 4.38
CA TYR A 159 10.55 19.94 5.06
C TYR A 159 11.58 20.76 5.84
N ARG A 160 12.48 20.11 6.60
CA ARG A 160 13.51 20.78 7.38
C ARG A 160 14.48 21.55 6.49
N VAL A 161 14.96 20.94 5.42
CA VAL A 161 15.86 21.56 4.45
C VAL A 161 15.22 22.77 3.77
N LYS A 162 13.96 22.67 3.36
CA LYS A 162 13.20 23.79 2.77
C LYS A 162 13.06 24.99 3.70
N ASN A 163 13.02 24.72 5.00
CA ASN A 163 12.92 25.76 6.05
C ASN A 163 14.27 26.15 6.65
N GLY A 164 15.38 25.79 6.01
CA GLY A 164 16.73 26.18 6.43
C GLY A 164 17.20 25.53 7.73
N LYS A 165 16.55 24.43 8.18
CA LYS A 165 16.96 23.60 9.30
C LYS A 165 17.94 22.53 8.83
N GLU A 166 18.84 22.10 9.70
CA GLU A 166 19.78 21.01 9.37
C GLU A 166 19.02 19.72 9.04
N ALA A 167 19.50 19.04 7.99
CA ALA A 167 19.05 17.70 7.64
C ALA A 167 19.42 16.72 8.76
N ILE A 168 18.49 15.89 9.16
CA ILE A 168 18.76 14.79 10.09
C ILE A 168 19.43 13.69 9.27
N LYS A 169 20.61 13.25 9.70
CA LYS A 169 21.26 12.08 9.12
C LYS A 169 20.59 10.83 9.67
N PHE A 170 19.82 10.16 8.86
CA PHE A 170 19.35 8.81 9.15
C PHE A 170 20.32 7.82 8.54
N GLU A 171 20.65 6.77 9.27
CA GLU A 171 21.27 5.60 8.66
C GLU A 171 20.19 4.98 7.74
N GLU A 172 20.44 4.96 6.43
CA GLU A 172 19.58 4.22 5.51
C GLU A 172 19.62 2.77 5.95
N SER A 173 18.50 2.24 6.35
CA SER A 173 18.32 0.82 6.66
C SER A 173 18.47 0.05 5.35
N VAL A 174 19.72 -0.26 4.98
CA VAL A 174 20.01 -1.22 3.91
C VAL A 174 19.56 -2.57 4.44
N VAL A 175 18.37 -2.96 4.12
CA VAL A 175 17.89 -4.33 4.37
C VAL A 175 18.64 -5.22 3.38
N HIS A 176 19.57 -6.00 3.92
CA HIS A 176 20.28 -7.05 3.20
C HIS A 176 19.42 -8.31 3.07
#